data_ceb370afd5bb5fc55e3f3400ff39ee1f
#
_entry.id   ceb370afd5bb5fc55e3f3400ff39ee1f
#
_cell.length_a   1.000
_cell.length_b   1.000
_cell.length_c   1.000
_cell.angle_alpha   90.00
_cell.angle_beta   90.00
_cell.angle_gamma   90.00
#
_symmetry.space_group_name_H-M   'P 1'
#
loop_
_entity.id
_entity.type
_entity.pdbx_description
1 polymer ?
#
loop_
_entity_poly.entity_id
_entity_poly.type
_entity_poly.pdbx_seq_one_letter_code
_entity_poly.pdbx_strand_id
1 'polypeptide(L)'
;MSVKSAVRVVRIFELLSNHPDGLTVKEISKELSLPQSSTFNLAATLLDEGYLQQDAVKRYRLGAKLIQVGTAAMESIDISSQGVPFLKQLMDGVQETVFMAVLSDDQLVYIAKIDNNRSIRTTAQP
;
A
#
# COMPACT_ATOMS: atom_id res chain seq x y z
N MET A 1 -8.23 5.89 21.90
CA MET A 1 -8.97 4.61 21.82
C MET A 1 -9.03 4.13 20.38
N SER A 2 -8.77 2.86 20.14
CA SER A 2 -8.79 2.32 18.80
C SER A 2 -9.87 1.24 18.65
N VAL A 3 -10.42 1.13 17.46
CA VAL A 3 -11.39 0.09 17.11
C VAL A 3 -10.59 -1.10 16.60
N LYS A 4 -10.75 -2.25 17.24
CA LYS A 4 -9.95 -3.44 16.99
C LYS A 4 -10.02 -3.91 15.52
N SER A 5 -11.21 -3.96 14.93
CA SER A 5 -11.37 -4.41 13.55
C SER A 5 -10.73 -3.45 12.56
N ALA A 6 -10.80 -2.15 12.81
CA ALA A 6 -10.16 -1.16 11.95
C ALA A 6 -8.64 -1.30 11.97
N VAL A 7 -8.06 -1.53 13.16
CA VAL A 7 -6.62 -1.77 13.29
C VAL A 7 -6.22 -3.02 12.53
N ARG A 8 -7.01 -4.08 12.63
CA ARG A 8 -6.73 -5.34 11.91
C ARG A 8 -6.73 -5.14 10.41
N VAL A 9 -7.66 -4.36 9.87
CA VAL A 9 -7.71 -4.05 8.44
C VAL A 9 -6.43 -3.33 8.01
N VAL A 10 -6.01 -2.33 8.77
CA VAL A 10 -4.78 -1.60 8.48
C VAL A 10 -3.58 -2.55 8.48
N ARG A 11 -3.51 -3.46 9.45
CA ARG A 11 -2.41 -4.43 9.51
C ARG A 11 -2.42 -5.40 8.33
N ILE A 12 -3.59 -5.78 7.85
CA ILE A 12 -3.70 -6.62 6.66
C ILE A 12 -3.12 -5.88 5.45
N PHE A 13 -3.47 -4.62 5.27
CA PHE A 13 -2.93 -3.83 4.15
C PHE A 13 -1.40 -3.73 4.24
N GLU A 14 -0.88 -3.41 5.42
CA GLU A 14 0.56 -3.28 5.63
C GLU A 14 1.29 -4.59 5.35
N LEU A 15 0.72 -5.70 5.82
CA LEU A 15 1.32 -7.01 5.59
C LEU A 15 1.35 -7.34 4.09
N LEU A 16 0.23 -7.15 3.40
CA LEU A 16 0.15 -7.49 1.99
C LEU A 16 1.00 -6.57 1.11
N SER A 17 1.30 -5.37 1.58
CA SER A 17 2.19 -4.47 0.84
C SER A 17 3.61 -5.04 0.73
N ASN A 18 3.99 -5.94 1.63
CA ASN A 18 5.30 -6.61 1.60
C ASN A 18 5.25 -7.97 0.93
N HIS A 19 4.09 -8.38 0.41
CA HIS A 19 3.90 -9.68 -0.21
C HIS A 19 3.17 -9.53 -1.55
N PRO A 20 3.87 -9.04 -2.59
CA PRO A 20 3.22 -8.78 -3.88
C PRO A 20 2.59 -10.02 -4.52
N ASP A 21 3.10 -11.20 -4.17
CA ASP A 21 2.51 -12.46 -4.67
C ASP A 21 1.29 -12.90 -3.89
N GLY A 22 0.98 -12.20 -2.81
CA GLY A 22 -0.20 -12.46 -2.01
C GLY A 22 0.00 -13.50 -0.92
N LEU A 23 -0.99 -13.57 -0.03
CA LEU A 23 -1.01 -14.52 1.09
C LEU A 23 -2.41 -15.10 1.21
N THR A 24 -2.49 -16.36 1.65
CA THR A 24 -3.78 -16.98 1.99
C THR A 24 -4.27 -16.45 3.34
N VAL A 25 -5.55 -16.67 3.63
CA VAL A 25 -6.11 -16.29 4.94
C VAL A 25 -5.33 -16.95 6.07
N LYS A 26 -4.96 -18.21 5.90
CA LYS A 26 -4.20 -18.93 6.92
C LYS A 26 -2.86 -18.25 7.19
N GLU A 27 -2.17 -17.84 6.13
CA GLU A 27 -0.90 -17.14 6.26
C GLU A 27 -1.07 -15.77 6.92
N ILE A 28 -2.11 -15.03 6.51
CA ILE A 28 -2.39 -13.72 7.10
C ILE A 28 -2.68 -13.87 8.60
N SER A 29 -3.54 -14.83 8.96
CA SER A 29 -3.91 -15.01 10.37
C SER A 29 -2.71 -15.41 11.21
N LYS A 30 -1.82 -16.23 10.67
CA LYS A 30 -0.61 -16.63 11.37
C LYS A 30 0.34 -15.45 11.57
N GLU A 31 0.59 -14.68 10.50
CA GLU A 31 1.50 -13.54 10.56
C GLU A 31 1.03 -12.46 11.53
N LEU A 32 -0.29 -12.24 11.59
CA LEU A 32 -0.86 -11.20 12.44
C LEU A 32 -1.33 -11.72 13.79
N SER A 33 -1.18 -13.01 14.04
CA SER A 33 -1.63 -13.66 15.28
C SER A 33 -3.12 -13.41 15.55
N LEU A 34 -3.94 -13.59 14.52
CA LEU A 34 -5.37 -13.39 14.58
C LEU A 34 -6.13 -14.71 14.40
N PRO A 35 -7.36 -14.81 14.92
CA PRO A 35 -8.18 -15.98 14.62
C PRO A 35 -8.45 -16.08 13.12
N GLN A 36 -8.43 -17.30 12.60
CA GLN A 36 -8.59 -17.50 11.16
C GLN A 36 -9.99 -17.11 10.68
N SER A 37 -11.02 -17.38 11.48
CA SER A 37 -12.39 -17.07 11.09
C SER A 37 -12.64 -15.57 10.95
N SER A 38 -12.17 -14.77 11.90
CA SER A 38 -12.34 -13.32 11.81
C SER A 38 -11.46 -12.73 10.70
N THR A 39 -10.28 -13.28 10.48
CA THR A 39 -9.42 -12.86 9.38
C THR A 39 -10.09 -13.14 8.03
N PHE A 40 -10.72 -14.30 7.90
CA PHE A 40 -11.48 -14.62 6.70
C PHE A 40 -12.59 -13.61 6.44
N ASN A 41 -13.35 -13.27 7.48
CA ASN A 41 -14.47 -12.32 7.34
C ASN A 41 -13.98 -10.94 6.95
N LEU A 42 -12.88 -10.48 7.53
CA LEU A 42 -12.29 -9.19 7.16
C LEU A 42 -11.81 -9.20 5.71
N ALA A 43 -11.08 -10.25 5.32
CA ALA A 43 -10.55 -10.36 3.97
C ALA A 43 -11.67 -10.45 2.94
N ALA A 44 -12.74 -11.20 3.23
CA ALA A 44 -13.87 -11.33 2.34
C ALA A 44 -14.58 -9.99 2.14
N THR A 45 -14.73 -9.22 3.21
CA THR A 45 -15.32 -7.88 3.14
C THR A 45 -14.46 -6.96 2.27
N LEU A 46 -13.16 -6.97 2.49
CA LEU A 46 -12.25 -6.14 1.72
C LEU A 46 -12.21 -6.54 0.24
N LEU A 47 -12.34 -7.83 -0.04
CA LEU A 47 -12.44 -8.33 -1.40
C LEU A 47 -13.72 -7.80 -2.07
N ASP A 48 -14.85 -7.88 -1.38
CA ASP A 48 -16.13 -7.41 -1.91
C ASP A 48 -16.10 -5.90 -2.18
N GLU A 49 -15.39 -5.14 -1.37
CA GLU A 49 -15.29 -3.70 -1.52
C GLU A 49 -14.22 -3.27 -2.53
N GLY A 50 -13.46 -4.21 -3.08
CA GLY A 50 -12.45 -3.92 -4.08
C GLY A 50 -11.09 -3.50 -3.51
N TYR A 51 -10.91 -3.59 -2.20
CA TYR A 51 -9.64 -3.22 -1.55
C TYR A 51 -8.64 -4.37 -1.54
N LEU A 52 -9.12 -5.59 -1.71
CA LEU A 52 -8.27 -6.75 -1.96
C LEU A 52 -8.71 -7.41 -3.25
N GLN A 53 -7.81 -8.19 -3.83
CA GLN A 53 -8.13 -9.10 -4.93
C GLN A 53 -7.63 -10.48 -4.54
N GLN A 54 -8.17 -11.51 -5.17
CA GLN A 54 -7.84 -12.89 -4.84
C GLN A 54 -7.54 -13.65 -6.11
N ASP A 55 -6.48 -14.46 -6.11
CA ASP A 55 -6.12 -15.27 -7.26
C ASP A 55 -6.75 -16.67 -7.19
N ALA A 56 -6.45 -17.50 -8.19
CA ALA A 56 -7.04 -18.84 -8.32
C ALA A 56 -6.64 -19.78 -7.19
N VAL A 57 -5.52 -19.52 -6.51
CA VAL A 57 -5.06 -20.34 -5.39
C VAL A 57 -5.38 -19.68 -4.04
N LYS A 58 -6.33 -18.77 -4.04
CA LYS A 58 -6.89 -18.14 -2.85
C LYS A 58 -5.91 -17.28 -2.07
N ARG A 59 -4.92 -16.71 -2.76
CA ARG A 59 -4.06 -15.71 -2.15
C ARG A 59 -4.65 -14.32 -2.33
N TYR A 60 -4.65 -13.55 -1.26
CA TYR A 60 -5.14 -12.16 -1.28
C TYR A 60 -4.00 -11.22 -1.57
N ARG A 61 -4.27 -10.23 -2.39
CA ARG A 61 -3.34 -9.13 -2.73
C ARG A 61 -4.08 -7.82 -2.59
N LEU A 62 -3.30 -6.74 -2.55
CA LEU A 62 -3.90 -5.40 -2.54
C LEU A 62 -4.67 -5.16 -3.82
N GLY A 63 -5.85 -4.59 -3.70
CA GLY A 63 -6.78 -4.39 -4.81
C GLY A 63 -6.72 -2.99 -5.40
N ALA A 64 -7.41 -2.83 -6.54
CA ALA A 64 -7.37 -1.60 -7.33
C ALA A 64 -7.95 -0.39 -6.59
N LYS A 65 -8.88 -0.59 -5.66
CA LYS A 65 -9.45 0.52 -4.89
C LYS A 65 -8.39 1.29 -4.12
N LEU A 66 -7.35 0.58 -3.66
CA LEU A 66 -6.26 1.22 -2.93
C LEU A 66 -5.46 2.17 -3.82
N ILE A 67 -5.39 1.90 -5.11
CA ILE A 67 -4.74 2.81 -6.05
C ILE A 67 -5.52 4.12 -6.11
N GLN A 68 -6.85 4.04 -6.19
CA GLN A 68 -7.69 5.24 -6.22
C GLN A 68 -7.54 6.06 -4.95
N VAL A 69 -7.63 5.40 -3.79
CA VAL A 69 -7.51 6.09 -2.50
C VAL A 69 -6.11 6.67 -2.34
N GLY A 70 -5.08 5.90 -2.71
CA GLY A 70 -3.71 6.36 -2.63
C GLY A 70 -3.42 7.55 -3.54
N THR A 71 -3.99 7.54 -4.75
CA THR A 71 -3.84 8.67 -5.67
C THR A 71 -4.46 9.93 -5.07
N ALA A 72 -5.64 9.82 -4.47
CA ALA A 72 -6.27 10.95 -3.81
C ALA A 72 -5.41 11.47 -2.65
N ALA A 73 -4.80 10.56 -1.90
CA ALA A 73 -3.90 10.93 -0.81
C ALA A 73 -2.69 11.70 -1.33
N MET A 74 -2.12 11.25 -2.46
CA MET A 74 -0.98 11.93 -3.08
C MET A 74 -1.33 13.35 -3.51
N GLU A 75 -2.54 13.56 -4.03
CA GLU A 75 -2.98 14.88 -4.45
C GLU A 75 -3.11 15.85 -3.28
N SER A 76 -3.36 15.32 -2.07
CA SER A 76 -3.52 16.15 -0.89
C SER A 76 -2.19 16.51 -0.21
N ILE A 77 -1.07 15.94 -0.66
CA ILE A 77 0.25 16.18 -0.09
C ILE A 77 0.98 17.22 -0.93
N ASP A 78 1.58 18.22 -0.26
CA ASP A 78 2.44 19.18 -0.95
C ASP A 78 3.76 18.48 -1.30
N ILE A 79 3.89 18.10 -2.57
CA ILE A 79 5.02 17.31 -3.04
C ILE A 79 6.32 18.11 -3.00
N SER A 80 6.24 19.41 -3.26
CA SER A 80 7.45 20.23 -3.35
C SER A 80 8.11 20.46 -1.99
N SER A 81 7.31 20.49 -0.90
CA SER A 81 7.85 20.80 0.43
C SER A 81 7.73 19.64 1.40
N GLN A 82 6.75 18.78 1.24
CA GLN A 82 6.44 17.72 2.19
C GLN A 82 6.63 16.32 1.63
N GLY A 83 6.44 16.17 0.32
CA GLY A 83 6.45 14.85 -0.30
C GLY A 83 7.80 14.15 -0.24
N VAL A 84 8.88 14.85 -0.56
CA VAL A 84 10.21 14.24 -0.57
C VAL A 84 10.65 13.82 0.83
N PRO A 85 10.53 14.65 1.87
CA PRO A 85 10.84 14.21 3.23
C PRO A 85 9.99 13.02 3.67
N PHE A 86 8.71 13.01 3.30
CA PHE A 86 7.81 11.91 3.64
C PHE A 86 8.28 10.61 2.98
N LEU A 87 8.66 10.67 1.70
CA LEU A 87 9.15 9.50 0.97
C LEU A 87 10.46 8.99 1.55
N LYS A 88 11.34 9.88 1.97
CA LYS A 88 12.59 9.47 2.61
C LYS A 88 12.33 8.73 3.91
N GLN A 89 11.36 9.19 4.67
CA GLN A 89 10.97 8.54 5.92
C GLN A 89 10.43 7.14 5.65
N LEU A 90 9.60 6.98 4.63
CA LEU A 90 9.11 5.67 4.22
C LEU A 90 10.24 4.76 3.76
N MET A 91 11.17 5.32 2.99
CA MET A 91 12.33 4.58 2.50
C MET A 91 13.17 4.02 3.64
N ASP A 92 13.40 4.83 4.66
CA ASP A 92 14.16 4.39 5.83
C ASP A 92 13.48 3.21 6.53
N GLY A 93 12.15 3.17 6.48
CA GLY A 93 11.39 2.11 7.11
C GLY A 93 11.39 0.80 6.34
N VAL A 94 11.34 0.85 5.02
CA VAL A 94 11.13 -0.35 4.19
C VAL A 94 12.36 -0.82 3.45
N GLN A 95 13.41 0.00 3.34
CA GLN A 95 14.65 -0.36 2.66
C GLN A 95 14.43 -0.74 1.19
N GLU A 96 13.45 -0.12 0.56
CA GLU A 96 13.09 -0.41 -0.82
C GLU A 96 13.02 0.87 -1.64
N THR A 97 12.96 0.71 -2.95
CA THR A 97 12.81 1.83 -3.86
C THR A 97 11.41 2.42 -3.73
N VAL A 98 11.34 3.73 -3.60
CA VAL A 98 10.08 4.46 -3.52
C VAL A 98 10.01 5.43 -4.69
N PHE A 99 8.87 5.45 -5.38
CA PHE A 99 8.61 6.38 -6.46
C PHE A 99 7.64 7.45 -5.99
N MET A 100 7.93 8.69 -6.35
CA MET A 100 7.00 9.78 -6.18
C MET A 100 6.50 10.21 -7.55
N ALA A 101 5.18 10.33 -7.66
CA ALA A 101 4.53 10.75 -8.88
C ALA A 101 3.56 11.87 -8.56
N VAL A 102 3.30 12.72 -9.53
CA VAL A 102 2.34 13.79 -9.39
C VAL A 102 1.40 13.76 -10.59
N LEU A 103 0.13 14.03 -10.31
CA LEU A 103 -0.88 14.12 -11.36
C LEU A 103 -0.87 15.55 -11.88
N SER A 104 -0.60 15.70 -13.18
CA SER A 104 -0.55 17.00 -13.84
C SER A 104 -1.37 16.92 -15.11
N ASP A 105 -2.37 17.78 -15.25
CA ASP A 105 -3.26 17.82 -16.42
C ASP A 105 -3.84 16.43 -16.74
N ASP A 106 -4.27 15.75 -15.69
CA ASP A 106 -4.84 14.38 -15.76
C ASP A 106 -3.84 13.33 -16.23
N GLN A 107 -2.55 13.64 -16.21
CA GLN A 107 -1.50 12.68 -16.53
C GLN A 107 -0.63 12.44 -15.30
N LEU A 108 -0.26 11.18 -15.11
CA LEU A 108 0.63 10.80 -14.02
C LEU A 108 2.08 11.00 -14.46
N VAL A 109 2.79 11.85 -13.74
CA VAL A 109 4.18 12.18 -14.05
C VAL A 109 5.05 11.78 -12.87
N TYR A 110 6.04 10.92 -13.12
CA TYR A 110 7.02 10.57 -12.10
C TYR A 110 8.03 11.70 -11.96
N ILE A 111 8.16 12.25 -10.75
CA ILE A 111 9.05 13.36 -10.49
C ILE A 111 10.28 12.98 -9.68
N ALA A 112 10.23 11.86 -8.95
CA ALA A 112 11.37 11.43 -8.15
C ALA A 112 11.33 9.93 -7.90
N LYS A 113 12.50 9.35 -7.76
CA LYS A 113 12.69 7.96 -7.34
C LYS A 113 13.73 7.96 -6.23
N ILE A 114 13.41 7.32 -5.13
CA ILE A 114 14.32 7.16 -3.99
C ILE A 114 14.61 5.66 -3.85
N ASP A 115 15.87 5.28 -3.95
CA ASP A 115 16.25 3.87 -3.87
C ASP A 115 17.00 3.58 -2.56
N ASN A 116 17.44 2.32 -2.41
CA ASN A 116 18.11 1.87 -1.19
C ASN A 116 19.40 2.62 -0.90
N ASN A 117 20.01 3.23 -1.89
CA ASN A 117 21.22 4.03 -1.71
C ASN A 117 20.89 5.46 -1.31
N ARG A 118 19.61 5.74 -1.12
CA ARG A 118 19.08 7.05 -0.70
C ARG A 118 19.43 8.17 -1.65
N SER A 119 19.72 7.83 -2.89
CA SER A 119 19.87 8.83 -3.91
C SER A 119 18.52 9.18 -4.50
N ILE A 120 18.33 10.45 -4.80
CA ILE A 120 17.10 10.93 -5.41
C ILE A 120 17.36 11.15 -6.87
N ARG A 121 16.58 10.49 -7.72
CA ARG A 121 16.68 10.66 -9.17
C ARG A 121 15.39 11.29 -9.66
N THR A 122 15.52 12.27 -10.53
CA THR A 122 14.38 12.91 -11.13
C THR A 122 14.15 12.34 -12.51
N THR A 123 12.94 11.88 -12.75
CA THR A 123 12.55 11.39 -14.08
C THR A 123 11.22 12.04 -14.43
N ALA A 124 11.07 12.41 -15.70
CA ALA A 124 9.83 12.92 -16.23
C ALA A 124 9.31 11.93 -17.25
N GLN A 125 8.26 11.21 -16.90
CA GLN A 125 7.61 10.24 -17.76
C GLN A 125 6.13 10.57 -17.78
N PRO A 126 5.57 10.90 -18.94
CA PRO A 126 4.13 11.12 -19.01
C PRO A 126 3.34 9.85 -18.79
#